data_ca95d2b47d530db93994d8ff6c234697
#
_entry.id   ca95d2b47d530db93994d8ff6c234697
#
_cell.length_a   1.000
_cell.length_b   1.000
_cell.length_c   1.000
_cell.angle_alpha   90.00
_cell.angle_beta   90.00
_cell.angle_gamma   90.00
#
_symmetry.space_group_name_H-M   'P 1'
#
loop_
_entity.id
_entity.type
_entity.pdbx_description
1 polymer ?
#
loop_
_entity_poly.entity_id
_entity_poly.type
_entity_poly.pdbx_seq_one_letter_code
_entity_poly.pdbx_strand_id
1 'polypeptide(L)'
;MLKTLFTLLALIPLYVTAEYKNTNGKAIDKSIKDLIRWQRNQKKPVLASIDISDEWQSIDFEEADNYMIWIGHSTFLIKKNDLTILTDPVFSERASPFKRFGPKRLIPPSITIEELPQIDVVTISHNHYDHLDIRSLKKLSKVNPDLIILIPEGDFDIFKKRNIPNVTEFDWWEDIAINEF
;
A
#
# COMPACT_ATOMS: atom_id res chain seq x y z
N MET A 1 8.87 -11.08 -30.30
CA MET A 1 8.87 -11.95 -29.11
C MET A 1 9.89 -11.54 -28.03
N LEU A 2 10.83 -10.63 -28.28
CA LEU A 2 11.88 -10.24 -27.31
C LEU A 2 11.47 -9.13 -26.30
N LYS A 3 10.37 -8.43 -26.55
CA LYS A 3 9.91 -7.31 -25.68
C LYS A 3 9.21 -7.74 -24.37
N THR A 4 8.78 -8.99 -24.27
CA THR A 4 8.04 -9.50 -23.10
C THR A 4 8.97 -10.04 -22.00
N LEU A 5 10.23 -10.37 -22.34
CA LEU A 5 11.18 -10.94 -21.38
C LEU A 5 11.82 -9.89 -20.46
N PHE A 6 11.93 -8.64 -20.91
CA PHE A 6 12.54 -7.55 -20.13
C PHE A 6 11.65 -7.02 -18.98
N THR A 7 10.35 -7.26 -19.05
CA THR A 7 9.40 -6.78 -18.02
C THR A 7 9.42 -7.67 -16.78
N LEU A 8 9.88 -8.90 -16.89
CA LEU A 8 9.86 -9.88 -15.78
C LEU A 8 11.00 -9.69 -14.77
N LEU A 9 12.15 -9.16 -15.22
CA LEU A 9 13.34 -9.02 -14.35
C LEU A 9 13.26 -7.81 -13.40
N ALA A 10 12.41 -6.85 -13.69
CA ALA A 10 12.28 -5.62 -12.89
C ALA A 10 11.36 -5.75 -11.66
N LEU A 11 10.71 -6.90 -11.47
CA LEU A 11 9.73 -7.14 -10.41
C LEU A 11 10.25 -8.04 -9.27
N ILE A 12 11.52 -8.41 -9.30
CA ILE A 12 12.11 -9.15 -8.17
C ILE A 12 12.63 -8.10 -7.18
N PRO A 13 12.02 -7.91 -6.02
CA PRO A 13 12.61 -7.08 -4.97
C PRO A 13 13.92 -7.76 -4.53
N LEU A 14 15.03 -7.06 -4.71
CA LEU A 14 16.39 -7.59 -4.51
C LEU A 14 16.80 -7.74 -3.06
N TYR A 15 15.96 -7.47 -2.08
CA TYR A 15 16.27 -7.60 -0.66
C TYR A 15 15.02 -7.91 0.16
N VAL A 16 14.78 -9.17 0.42
CA VAL A 16 13.99 -9.60 1.58
C VAL A 16 14.98 -10.31 2.51
N THR A 17 15.32 -9.67 3.62
CA THR A 17 16.19 -10.25 4.65
C THR A 17 15.39 -10.95 5.75
N ALA A 18 14.09 -10.70 5.85
CA ALA A 18 13.20 -11.39 6.77
C ALA A 18 12.64 -12.67 6.12
N GLU A 19 12.80 -13.80 6.77
CA GLU A 19 12.21 -15.07 6.36
C GLU A 19 10.81 -15.20 6.96
N TYR A 20 9.79 -14.72 6.23
CA TYR A 20 8.40 -14.87 6.63
C TYR A 20 7.93 -16.32 6.44
N LYS A 21 7.43 -16.92 7.52
CA LYS A 21 6.84 -18.26 7.52
C LYS A 21 5.34 -18.17 7.75
N ASN A 22 4.58 -19.08 7.15
CA ASN A 22 3.19 -19.24 7.53
C ASN A 22 3.08 -19.63 9.02
N THR A 23 1.96 -19.36 9.65
CA THR A 23 1.70 -19.70 11.08
C THR A 23 1.89 -21.18 11.40
N ASN A 24 1.84 -22.06 10.38
CA ASN A 24 2.16 -23.50 10.50
C ASN A 24 3.65 -23.82 10.32
N GLY A 25 4.54 -22.80 10.30
CA GLY A 25 5.99 -22.93 10.15
C GLY A 25 6.49 -23.29 8.75
N LYS A 26 5.59 -23.40 7.75
CA LYS A 26 5.99 -23.71 6.38
C LYS A 26 6.43 -22.46 5.64
N ALA A 27 7.62 -22.47 5.07
CA ALA A 27 8.08 -21.41 4.15
C ALA A 27 7.20 -21.37 2.89
N ILE A 28 7.06 -20.19 2.30
CA ILE A 28 6.44 -20.02 0.99
C ILE A 28 7.51 -20.35 -0.05
N ASP A 29 7.49 -21.58 -0.55
CA ASP A 29 8.42 -22.02 -1.61
C ASP A 29 7.72 -21.92 -2.97
N LYS A 30 7.92 -20.79 -3.65
CA LYS A 30 7.44 -20.55 -5.02
C LYS A 30 8.62 -20.42 -5.97
N SER A 31 8.73 -21.35 -6.89
CA SER A 31 9.78 -21.33 -7.91
C SER A 31 9.46 -20.30 -9.01
N ILE A 32 10.51 -19.87 -9.73
CA ILE A 32 10.35 -19.03 -10.96
C ILE A 32 9.44 -19.72 -11.98
N LYS A 33 9.47 -21.06 -12.05
CA LYS A 33 8.56 -21.84 -12.93
C LYS A 33 7.10 -21.68 -12.54
N ASP A 34 6.80 -21.59 -11.23
CA ASP A 34 5.44 -21.38 -10.75
C ASP A 34 4.95 -19.98 -11.08
N LEU A 35 5.82 -18.98 -10.95
CA LEU A 35 5.54 -17.59 -11.35
C LEU A 35 5.25 -17.48 -12.86
N ILE A 36 6.07 -18.13 -13.70
CA ILE A 36 5.86 -18.15 -15.17
C ILE A 36 4.54 -18.88 -15.50
N ARG A 37 4.26 -20.00 -14.86
CA ARG A 37 3.02 -20.76 -15.05
C ARG A 37 1.81 -19.91 -14.64
N TRP A 38 1.85 -19.26 -13.49
CA TRP A 38 0.82 -18.34 -13.02
C TRP A 38 0.57 -17.22 -14.03
N GLN A 39 1.61 -16.54 -14.49
CA GLN A 39 1.51 -15.44 -15.44
C GLN A 39 0.92 -15.87 -16.80
N ARG A 40 1.28 -17.08 -17.29
CA ARG A 40 0.75 -17.64 -18.55
C ARG A 40 -0.72 -18.01 -18.45
N ASN A 41 -1.18 -18.40 -17.28
CA ASN A 41 -2.55 -18.82 -17.02
C ASN A 41 -3.48 -17.67 -16.62
N GLN A 42 -2.95 -16.46 -16.47
CA GLN A 42 -3.75 -15.27 -16.15
C GLN A 42 -4.72 -14.95 -17.28
N LYS A 43 -6.01 -14.91 -16.95
CA LYS A 43 -7.02 -14.32 -17.83
C LYS A 43 -6.93 -12.79 -17.68
N LYS A 44 -6.96 -12.08 -18.81
CA LYS A 44 -7.08 -10.63 -18.74
C LYS A 44 -8.39 -10.29 -18.03
N PRO A 45 -8.36 -9.42 -17.01
CA PRO A 45 -9.59 -9.01 -16.36
C PRO A 45 -10.51 -8.32 -17.38
N VAL A 46 -11.77 -8.65 -17.36
CA VAL A 46 -12.79 -7.87 -18.06
C VAL A 46 -12.96 -6.58 -17.26
N LEU A 47 -12.70 -5.44 -17.89
CA LEU A 47 -12.93 -4.15 -17.28
C LEU A 47 -14.44 -3.98 -17.09
N ALA A 48 -14.93 -4.12 -15.87
CA ALA A 48 -16.24 -3.63 -15.49
C ALA A 48 -16.13 -2.13 -15.22
N SER A 49 -17.07 -1.34 -15.69
CA SER A 49 -17.22 0.03 -15.21
C SER A 49 -17.70 -0.05 -13.76
N ILE A 50 -16.93 0.52 -12.85
CA ILE A 50 -17.37 0.71 -11.47
C ILE A 50 -17.65 2.20 -11.34
N ASP A 51 -18.89 2.53 -11.03
CA ASP A 51 -19.26 3.89 -10.69
C ASP A 51 -18.65 4.19 -9.30
N ILE A 52 -17.83 5.23 -9.26
CA ILE A 52 -17.24 5.70 -8.01
C ILE A 52 -18.26 6.58 -7.33
N SER A 53 -18.71 6.18 -6.13
CA SER A 53 -19.58 7.00 -5.32
C SER A 53 -18.82 8.23 -4.83
N ASP A 54 -19.50 9.35 -4.81
CA ASP A 54 -19.06 10.62 -4.23
C ASP A 54 -19.72 10.92 -2.87
N GLU A 55 -20.40 9.94 -2.29
CA GLU A 55 -21.09 10.06 -0.99
C GLU A 55 -20.15 10.51 0.14
N TRP A 56 -18.85 10.18 0.04
CA TRP A 56 -17.84 10.63 0.99
C TRP A 56 -17.75 12.16 1.09
N GLN A 57 -18.15 12.91 0.06
CA GLN A 57 -18.16 14.37 0.08
C GLN A 57 -19.20 14.95 1.06
N SER A 58 -20.15 14.14 1.49
CA SER A 58 -21.12 14.51 2.53
C SER A 58 -20.58 14.32 3.96
N ILE A 59 -19.40 13.73 4.13
CA ILE A 59 -18.81 13.50 5.44
C ILE A 59 -18.04 14.76 5.86
N ASP A 60 -18.41 15.30 7.00
CA ASP A 60 -17.58 16.28 7.70
C ASP A 60 -16.46 15.52 8.41
N PHE A 61 -15.25 15.62 7.90
CA PHE A 61 -14.10 14.89 8.43
C PHE A 61 -13.66 15.37 9.83
N GLU A 62 -14.00 16.60 10.22
CA GLU A 62 -13.68 17.13 11.54
C GLU A 62 -14.68 16.66 12.57
N GLU A 63 -15.97 16.70 12.26
CA GLU A 63 -17.06 16.40 13.19
C GLU A 63 -17.39 14.90 13.30
N ALA A 64 -17.10 14.10 12.27
CA ALA A 64 -17.46 12.68 12.25
C ALA A 64 -16.52 11.85 13.14
N ASP A 65 -17.06 11.15 14.11
CA ASP A 65 -16.29 10.28 15.03
C ASP A 65 -15.80 9.00 14.38
N ASN A 66 -16.59 8.43 13.45
CA ASN A 66 -16.26 7.15 12.83
C ASN A 66 -16.70 7.12 11.38
N TYR A 67 -15.79 6.74 10.49
CA TYR A 67 -16.09 6.41 9.10
C TYR A 67 -15.07 5.44 8.53
N MET A 68 -15.45 4.77 7.44
CA MET A 68 -14.55 3.99 6.61
C MET A 68 -14.88 4.23 5.14
N ILE A 69 -13.89 4.69 4.37
CA ILE A 69 -14.04 5.02 2.96
C ILE A 69 -13.04 4.18 2.17
N TRP A 70 -13.54 3.44 1.17
CA TRP A 70 -12.68 2.73 0.23
C TRP A 70 -12.17 3.67 -0.86
N ILE A 71 -10.86 3.89 -0.88
CA ILE A 71 -10.21 4.77 -1.87
C ILE A 71 -9.87 4.00 -3.15
N GLY A 72 -9.62 2.72 -3.02
CA GLY A 72 -9.32 1.83 -4.15
C GLY A 72 -8.24 0.81 -3.83
N HIS A 73 -8.31 -0.37 -4.45
CA HIS A 73 -7.48 -1.54 -4.16
C HIS A 73 -7.54 -1.87 -2.66
N SER A 74 -6.41 -1.83 -1.97
CA SER A 74 -6.31 -2.06 -0.51
C SER A 74 -6.23 -0.77 0.31
N THR A 75 -6.46 0.39 -0.34
CA THR A 75 -6.41 1.69 0.33
C THR A 75 -7.77 2.04 0.93
N PHE A 76 -7.82 2.10 2.26
CA PHE A 76 -8.97 2.55 3.04
C PHE A 76 -8.58 3.72 3.92
N LEU A 77 -9.44 4.74 3.96
CA LEU A 77 -9.41 5.79 4.95
C LEU A 77 -10.36 5.42 6.08
N ILE A 78 -9.86 5.32 7.30
CA ILE A 78 -10.61 4.87 8.48
C ILE A 78 -10.42 5.91 9.57
N LYS A 79 -11.52 6.44 10.11
CA LYS A 79 -11.51 7.21 11.36
C LYS A 79 -12.21 6.41 12.45
N LYS A 80 -11.58 6.34 13.59
CA LYS A 80 -12.13 5.75 14.81
C LYS A 80 -11.84 6.69 15.97
N ASN A 81 -12.86 7.36 16.46
CA ASN A 81 -12.72 8.46 17.43
C ASN A 81 -11.73 9.51 16.87
N ASP A 82 -10.69 9.81 17.64
CA ASP A 82 -9.67 10.82 17.27
C ASP A 82 -8.51 10.27 16.42
N LEU A 83 -8.56 8.99 15.99
CA LEU A 83 -7.50 8.35 15.21
C LEU A 83 -7.91 8.17 13.75
N THR A 84 -7.14 8.74 12.83
CA THR A 84 -7.32 8.60 11.40
C THR A 84 -6.22 7.74 10.78
N ILE A 85 -6.62 6.61 10.19
CA ILE A 85 -5.74 5.58 9.66
C ILE A 85 -5.92 5.49 8.14
N LEU A 86 -4.81 5.35 7.42
CA LEU A 86 -4.82 5.07 5.99
C LEU A 86 -4.07 3.77 5.70
N THR A 87 -4.76 2.77 5.14
CA THR A 87 -4.16 1.46 4.84
C THR A 87 -3.58 1.45 3.43
N ASP A 88 -2.40 0.82 3.25
CA ASP A 88 -1.76 0.57 1.96
C ASP A 88 -1.94 1.72 0.95
N PRO A 89 -1.45 2.95 1.22
CA PRO A 89 -1.79 4.13 0.42
C PRO A 89 -1.12 4.12 -0.96
N VAL A 90 -1.89 3.74 -1.98
CA VAL A 90 -1.46 3.73 -3.37
C VAL A 90 -2.28 4.73 -4.17
N PHE A 91 -1.69 5.89 -4.47
CA PHE A 91 -2.29 6.96 -5.28
C PHE A 91 -1.63 7.09 -6.66
N SER A 92 -0.52 6.38 -6.89
CA SER A 92 0.15 6.36 -8.18
C SER A 92 -0.69 5.68 -9.25
N GLU A 93 -0.55 6.14 -10.49
CA GLU A 93 -1.22 5.56 -11.66
C GLU A 93 -0.78 4.10 -11.94
N ARG A 94 0.41 3.71 -11.45
CA ARG A 94 0.98 2.38 -11.70
C ARG A 94 1.58 1.79 -10.44
N ALA A 95 1.27 0.53 -10.21
CA ALA A 95 1.91 -0.33 -9.22
C ALA A 95 3.32 -0.72 -9.70
N SER A 96 4.28 0.21 -9.58
CA SER A 96 5.62 0.03 -10.14
C SER A 96 6.59 1.10 -9.59
N PRO A 97 7.90 0.77 -9.46
CA PRO A 97 8.93 1.76 -9.19
C PRO A 97 9.09 2.76 -10.35
N PHE A 98 8.64 2.40 -11.54
CA PHE A 98 8.77 3.21 -12.75
C PHE A 98 7.45 3.91 -13.11
N LYS A 99 7.51 5.23 -13.43
CA LYS A 99 6.32 6.01 -13.78
C LYS A 99 5.62 5.56 -15.07
N ARG A 100 6.38 4.99 -16.01
CA ARG A 100 5.88 4.68 -17.35
C ARG A 100 5.66 3.18 -17.61
N PHE A 101 6.09 2.31 -16.69
CA PHE A 101 6.04 0.85 -16.86
C PHE A 101 5.38 0.19 -15.64
N GLY A 102 4.79 -1.00 -15.86
CA GLY A 102 4.11 -1.79 -14.84
C GLY A 102 2.60 -1.69 -14.91
N PRO A 103 1.89 -2.46 -14.08
CA PRO A 103 0.44 -2.49 -14.05
C PRO A 103 -0.16 -1.11 -13.83
N LYS A 104 -1.11 -0.74 -14.68
CA LYS A 104 -1.83 0.53 -14.57
C LYS A 104 -3.05 0.35 -13.69
N ARG A 105 -3.34 1.34 -12.86
CA ARG A 105 -4.60 1.44 -12.12
C ARG A 105 -5.77 1.46 -13.10
N LEU A 106 -6.80 0.67 -12.82
CA LEU A 106 -8.01 0.59 -13.64
C LEU A 106 -9.07 1.59 -13.20
N ILE A 107 -9.14 1.87 -11.91
CA ILE A 107 -10.09 2.77 -11.28
C ILE A 107 -9.30 3.88 -10.60
N PRO A 108 -9.61 5.16 -10.81
CA PRO A 108 -8.95 6.26 -10.09
C PRO A 108 -9.22 6.15 -8.57
N PRO A 109 -8.38 6.73 -7.71
CA PRO A 109 -8.71 6.85 -6.30
C PRO A 109 -9.99 7.66 -6.14
N SER A 110 -10.88 7.25 -5.23
CA SER A 110 -12.13 8.00 -4.94
C SER A 110 -11.85 9.36 -4.30
N ILE A 111 -10.77 9.47 -3.55
CA ILE A 111 -10.29 10.69 -2.88
C ILE A 111 -8.83 10.90 -3.28
N THR A 112 -8.41 12.11 -3.55
CA THR A 112 -7.00 12.46 -3.82
C THR A 112 -6.24 12.71 -2.50
N ILE A 113 -4.91 12.71 -2.54
CA ILE A 113 -4.10 13.03 -1.32
C ILE A 113 -4.40 14.43 -0.81
N GLU A 114 -4.69 15.35 -1.71
CA GLU A 114 -4.96 16.76 -1.41
C GLU A 114 -6.34 16.98 -0.74
N GLU A 115 -7.25 16.01 -0.88
CA GLU A 115 -8.61 16.02 -0.28
C GLU A 115 -8.68 15.22 1.02
N LEU A 116 -7.62 14.48 1.38
CA LEU A 116 -7.59 13.70 2.62
C LEU A 116 -7.59 14.63 3.85
N PRO A 117 -8.25 14.22 4.94
CA PRO A 117 -8.04 14.86 6.23
C PRO A 117 -6.61 14.62 6.72
N GLN A 118 -6.25 15.17 7.87
CA GLN A 118 -5.02 14.82 8.55
C GLN A 118 -4.98 13.32 8.84
N ILE A 119 -3.86 12.69 8.53
CA ILE A 119 -3.63 11.25 8.75
C ILE A 119 -2.64 11.08 9.90
N ASP A 120 -3.04 10.32 10.91
CA ASP A 120 -2.19 10.02 12.07
C ASP A 120 -1.32 8.80 11.80
N VAL A 121 -1.90 7.78 11.17
CA VAL A 121 -1.25 6.49 10.97
C VAL A 121 -1.44 5.99 9.53
N VAL A 122 -0.35 5.53 8.94
CA VAL A 122 -0.36 4.69 7.74
C VAL A 122 0.05 3.28 8.12
N THR A 123 -0.67 2.28 7.63
CA THR A 123 -0.27 0.87 7.74
C THR A 123 0.10 0.31 6.36
N ILE A 124 1.20 -0.43 6.27
CA ILE A 124 1.62 -1.15 5.07
C ILE A 124 1.57 -2.64 5.35
N SER A 125 0.77 -3.37 4.59
CA SER A 125 0.60 -4.81 4.78
C SER A 125 1.80 -5.61 4.29
N HIS A 126 2.41 -5.20 3.18
CA HIS A 126 3.62 -5.82 2.62
C HIS A 126 4.24 -4.93 1.52
N ASN A 127 5.43 -5.29 1.04
CA ASN A 127 6.26 -4.44 0.17
C ASN A 127 6.01 -4.59 -1.34
N HIS A 128 4.91 -5.18 -1.80
CA HIS A 128 4.54 -5.14 -3.20
C HIS A 128 4.13 -3.73 -3.64
N TYR A 129 4.38 -3.37 -4.90
CA TYR A 129 4.16 -2.01 -5.40
C TYR A 129 2.69 -1.57 -5.49
N ASP A 130 1.75 -2.48 -5.38
CA ASP A 130 0.31 -2.22 -5.28
C ASP A 130 -0.17 -2.04 -3.83
N HIS A 131 0.75 -2.13 -2.85
CA HIS A 131 0.55 -1.85 -1.43
C HIS A 131 1.54 -0.81 -0.91
N LEU A 132 2.80 -0.87 -1.35
CA LEU A 132 3.86 0.05 -0.97
C LEU A 132 4.17 1.03 -2.10
N ASP A 133 3.52 2.19 -2.10
CA ASP A 133 3.77 3.28 -3.04
C ASP A 133 4.61 4.39 -2.39
N ILE A 134 5.90 4.34 -2.59
CA ILE A 134 6.87 5.31 -2.06
C ILE A 134 6.54 6.76 -2.46
N ARG A 135 5.95 6.97 -3.64
CA ARG A 135 5.60 8.34 -4.08
C ARG A 135 4.43 8.89 -3.27
N SER A 136 3.44 8.06 -3.02
CA SER A 136 2.31 8.41 -2.15
C SER A 136 2.77 8.68 -0.72
N LEU A 137 3.59 7.80 -0.15
CA LEU A 137 4.13 7.95 1.20
C LEU A 137 4.95 9.23 1.37
N LYS A 138 5.79 9.59 0.39
CA LYS A 138 6.54 10.86 0.43
C LYS A 138 5.64 12.10 0.40
N LYS A 139 4.54 12.06 -0.34
CA LYS A 139 3.56 13.15 -0.34
C LYS A 139 2.85 13.22 1.00
N LEU A 140 2.37 12.08 1.51
CA LEU A 140 1.67 11.99 2.80
C LEU A 140 2.54 12.48 3.95
N SER A 141 3.79 12.01 4.07
CA SER A 141 4.73 12.47 5.12
C SER A 141 5.06 13.96 5.02
N LYS A 142 4.95 14.56 3.83
CA LYS A 142 5.18 16.00 3.66
C LYS A 142 4.02 16.85 4.17
N VAL A 143 2.78 16.37 3.97
CA VAL A 143 1.56 17.10 4.40
C VAL A 143 1.14 16.74 5.82
N ASN A 144 1.60 15.61 6.33
CA ASN A 144 1.40 15.14 7.71
C ASN A 144 2.76 14.88 8.36
N PRO A 145 3.42 15.89 8.95
CA PRO A 145 4.78 15.76 9.50
C PRO A 145 4.89 14.76 10.65
N ASP A 146 3.82 14.59 11.43
CA ASP A 146 3.73 13.71 12.59
C ASP A 146 3.21 12.32 12.24
N LEU A 147 2.97 12.05 10.96
CA LEU A 147 2.47 10.77 10.45
C LEU A 147 3.35 9.60 10.92
N ILE A 148 2.74 8.61 11.56
CA ILE A 148 3.38 7.35 11.93
C ILE A 148 3.16 6.34 10.81
N ILE A 149 4.21 5.65 10.36
CA ILE A 149 4.12 4.63 9.32
C ILE A 149 4.49 3.28 9.91
N LEU A 150 3.53 2.36 9.93
CA LEU A 150 3.67 1.01 10.44
C LEU A 150 3.92 0.06 9.28
N ILE A 151 5.00 -0.70 9.36
CA ILE A 151 5.46 -1.59 8.29
C ILE A 151 5.80 -2.98 8.82
N PRO A 152 5.82 -4.02 7.98
CA PRO A 152 6.34 -5.33 8.37
C PRO A 152 7.83 -5.29 8.71
N GLU A 153 8.23 -6.15 9.64
CA GLU A 153 9.64 -6.38 9.97
C GLU A 153 10.47 -6.70 8.71
N GLY A 154 11.69 -6.14 8.63
CA GLY A 154 12.62 -6.33 7.51
C GLY A 154 12.49 -5.33 6.37
N ASP A 155 11.50 -4.45 6.37
CA ASP A 155 11.27 -3.47 5.30
C ASP A 155 11.84 -2.07 5.60
N PHE A 156 12.35 -1.81 6.81
CA PHE A 156 12.85 -0.50 7.25
C PHE A 156 13.87 0.12 6.29
N ASP A 157 14.77 -0.68 5.75
CA ASP A 157 15.79 -0.23 4.81
C ASP A 157 15.21 0.40 3.52
N ILE A 158 14.01 -0.02 3.12
CA ILE A 158 13.30 0.55 1.97
C ILE A 158 12.98 2.03 2.23
N PHE A 159 12.52 2.35 3.44
CA PHE A 159 12.12 3.68 3.86
C PHE A 159 13.32 4.57 4.18
N LYS A 160 14.31 4.03 4.90
CA LYS A 160 15.57 4.70 5.25
C LYS A 160 16.30 5.22 4.00
N LYS A 161 16.46 4.39 2.97
CA LYS A 161 17.10 4.76 1.69
C LYS A 161 16.36 5.87 0.93
N ARG A 162 15.11 6.17 1.32
CA ARG A 162 14.25 7.15 0.67
C ARG A 162 13.95 8.37 1.54
N ASN A 163 14.55 8.42 2.73
CA ASN A 163 14.37 9.50 3.73
C ASN A 163 12.88 9.71 4.07
N ILE A 164 12.14 8.63 4.32
CA ILE A 164 10.77 8.69 4.85
C ILE A 164 10.88 8.55 6.37
N PRO A 165 10.41 9.53 7.14
CA PRO A 165 10.54 9.55 8.60
C PRO A 165 9.41 8.74 9.29
N ASN A 166 9.52 8.61 10.62
CA ASN A 166 8.50 8.10 11.54
C ASN A 166 8.00 6.69 11.17
N VAL A 167 8.94 5.82 10.81
CA VAL A 167 8.65 4.43 10.41
C VAL A 167 8.94 3.48 11.56
N THR A 168 7.98 2.62 11.88
CA THR A 168 8.10 1.57 12.91
C THR A 168 7.80 0.21 12.29
N GLU A 169 8.68 -0.76 12.50
CA GLU A 169 8.50 -2.14 12.08
C GLU A 169 7.70 -2.93 13.11
N PHE A 170 6.95 -3.93 12.63
CA PHE A 170 6.17 -4.88 13.42
C PHE A 170 6.40 -6.31 12.96
N ASP A 171 6.56 -7.20 13.94
CA ASP A 171 6.46 -8.63 13.75
C ASP A 171 5.04 -9.13 14.16
N TRP A 172 4.80 -10.41 13.98
CA TRP A 172 3.55 -11.06 14.35
C TRP A 172 3.24 -10.87 15.83
N TRP A 173 2.03 -10.45 16.12
CA TRP A 173 1.47 -10.29 17.48
C TRP A 173 2.08 -9.14 18.30
N GLU A 174 2.91 -8.31 17.71
CA GLU A 174 3.33 -7.07 18.34
C GLU A 174 2.22 -6.03 18.29
N ASP A 175 2.15 -5.21 19.31
CA ASP A 175 1.22 -4.10 19.42
C ASP A 175 1.95 -2.81 19.82
N ILE A 176 1.35 -1.69 19.47
CA ILE A 176 1.83 -0.37 19.85
C ILE A 176 0.65 0.48 20.33
N ALA A 177 0.84 1.18 21.44
CA ALA A 177 -0.06 2.23 21.86
C ALA A 177 0.26 3.50 21.05
N ILE A 178 -0.73 3.96 20.27
CA ILE A 178 -0.65 5.24 19.56
C ILE A 178 -1.54 6.19 20.31
N ASN A 179 -0.92 7.15 21.00
CA ASN A 179 -1.52 8.12 21.92
C ASN A 179 -2.25 7.48 23.10
N GLU A 180 -1.90 7.85 24.31
CA GLU A 180 -2.72 7.62 25.49
C GLU A 180 -3.90 8.61 25.43
N PHE A 181 -5.06 8.16 24.95
CA PHE A 181 -6.34 8.85 25.09
C PHE A 181 -7.16 8.27 26.23
#